data_30558caf3805bd024589fdfb8b65a323
#
_entry.id   30558caf3805bd024589fdfb8b65a323
#
_cell.length_a   1.000
_cell.length_b   1.000
_cell.length_c   1.000
_cell.angle_alpha   90.00
_cell.angle_beta   90.00
_cell.angle_gamma   90.00
#
_symmetry.space_group_name_H-M   'P 1'
#
loop_
_entity.id
_entity.type
_entity.pdbx_description
1 polymer ?
#
loop_
_entity_poly.entity_id
_entity_poly.type
_entity_poly.pdbx_seq_one_letter_code
_entity_poly.pdbx_strand_id
1 'polypeptide(L)'
;MIAQEKLEKIVGAGNLSIEQDILDGYSSDMSFVNPVRPACVVRPKKGEDIQKIINIANETQTPLVPVSSGAPHFRGDTVPCNGGSVVVDLNHMKKVIFVDRPRRAAMIEPGVTFGELIPLVRKEGLRLNMPLIPRKSKSVIGSMLEREPVLMPGYQWDISDPLACTGLCFGNGKEFRTGQAAGPGTVEEQWKVGGVQKAPYGPGTASLHRLIQGAQGTMGIVTWASLRCELLPGVEEPFLVGSSELEKVLELSHWLVRLRMVTECLILNSANVAAVFTERSGDFREIKDSLPEYILFYTLAGYNYFPEERISSNIKDISKITQRFGLEPVKSIAAVSANRMLKTVQQVSSEPYWKLRYKGACQDIFFLSIYQRLESQIEGMRHMADKAAYPASDLGIYIQPIVQGTGYHCEFNIFYDPENSIERNRVKDLTSSAIKNLMDKGAFFSRPYGDEARMILNRDSATINALHKLKKIFDPNNIMNPGKVCF
;
A
#
# COMPACT_ATOMS: atom_id res chain seq x y z
N MET A 1 16.54 32.17 0.00
CA MET A 1 15.64 32.34 1.17
C MET A 1 14.27 31.87 0.74
N ILE A 2 13.78 30.78 1.34
CA ILE A 2 12.46 30.23 1.02
C ILE A 2 11.45 31.34 1.32
N ALA A 3 10.50 31.51 0.44
CA ALA A 3 9.46 32.50 0.63
C ALA A 3 8.45 32.04 1.71
N GLN A 4 8.93 31.78 2.94
CA GLN A 4 8.12 31.35 4.08
C GLN A 4 6.91 32.28 4.25
N GLU A 5 7.12 33.61 4.18
CA GLU A 5 6.04 34.57 4.22
C GLU A 5 4.98 34.39 3.13
N LYS A 6 5.42 34.02 1.90
CA LYS A 6 4.47 33.74 0.81
C LYS A 6 3.68 32.45 1.06
N LEU A 7 4.35 31.41 1.56
CA LEU A 7 3.70 30.14 1.93
C LEU A 7 2.73 30.32 3.10
N GLU A 8 3.13 31.08 4.12
CA GLU A 8 2.28 31.38 5.26
C GLU A 8 1.01 32.13 4.86
N LYS A 9 1.11 33.07 3.92
CA LYS A 9 -0.08 33.79 3.38
C LYS A 9 -1.07 32.84 2.67
N ILE A 10 -0.59 31.71 2.11
CA ILE A 10 -1.45 30.72 1.45
C ILE A 10 -2.16 29.85 2.49
N VAL A 11 -1.38 29.25 3.40
CA VAL A 11 -1.92 28.23 4.33
C VAL A 11 -2.44 28.85 5.64
N GLY A 12 -2.04 30.07 5.97
CA GLY A 12 -2.30 30.74 7.24
C GLY A 12 -1.24 30.43 8.31
N ALA A 13 -0.99 31.39 9.22
CA ALA A 13 0.10 31.35 10.22
C ALA A 13 0.16 30.06 11.04
N GLY A 14 -0.97 29.49 11.45
CA GLY A 14 -1.01 28.25 12.22
C GLY A 14 -0.77 26.97 11.41
N ASN A 15 -0.58 27.06 10.08
CA ASN A 15 -0.41 25.90 9.20
C ASN A 15 0.98 25.87 8.51
N LEU A 16 1.88 26.74 8.91
CA LEU A 16 3.30 26.68 8.58
C LEU A 16 4.09 26.46 9.87
N SER A 17 5.00 25.49 9.88
CA SER A 17 5.83 25.17 11.05
C SER A 17 7.31 25.19 10.67
N ILE A 18 8.11 25.85 11.52
CA ILE A 18 9.58 25.87 11.47
C ILE A 18 10.18 25.40 12.79
N GLU A 19 9.35 24.92 13.71
CA GLU A 19 9.75 24.42 15.02
C GLU A 19 10.55 23.13 14.85
N GLN A 20 11.67 23.04 15.57
CA GLN A 20 12.64 21.94 15.38
C GLN A 20 12.01 20.57 15.63
N ASP A 21 11.24 20.40 16.70
CA ASP A 21 10.60 19.13 17.03
C ASP A 21 9.65 18.65 15.92
N ILE A 22 8.95 19.60 15.27
CA ILE A 22 8.07 19.28 14.14
C ILE A 22 8.91 18.89 12.92
N LEU A 23 9.97 19.64 12.62
CA LEU A 23 10.86 19.34 11.49
C LEU A 23 11.58 18.00 11.69
N ASP A 24 11.98 17.67 12.91
CA ASP A 24 12.62 16.39 13.24
C ASP A 24 11.69 15.21 13.01
N GLY A 25 10.38 15.37 13.23
CA GLY A 25 9.37 14.37 12.91
C GLY A 25 9.26 14.01 11.42
N TYR A 26 9.76 14.87 10.53
CA TYR A 26 9.82 14.62 9.07
C TYR A 26 11.25 14.43 8.53
N SER A 27 12.27 14.46 9.40
CA SER A 27 13.66 14.34 8.98
C SER A 27 14.09 12.92 8.67
N SER A 28 13.42 11.93 9.25
CA SER A 28 13.73 10.50 9.13
C SER A 28 12.47 9.65 9.18
N ASP A 29 12.60 8.41 8.80
CA ASP A 29 11.58 7.38 8.95
C ASP A 29 12.21 6.04 9.37
N MET A 30 11.40 4.96 9.33
CA MET A 30 11.85 3.62 9.70
C MET A 30 12.70 2.92 8.61
N SER A 31 12.98 3.60 7.49
CA SER A 31 13.85 3.08 6.43
C SER A 31 15.33 3.27 6.75
N PHE A 32 16.19 2.84 5.83
CA PHE A 32 17.64 3.06 5.92
C PHE A 32 18.13 4.34 5.21
N VAL A 33 17.20 5.20 4.75
CA VAL A 33 17.54 6.49 4.15
C VAL A 33 18.13 7.42 5.21
N ASN A 34 19.19 8.14 4.84
CA ASN A 34 19.83 9.07 5.77
C ASN A 34 18.88 10.21 6.15
N PRO A 35 18.84 10.59 7.43
CA PRO A 35 18.00 11.69 7.90
C PRO A 35 18.36 13.03 7.24
N VAL A 36 17.34 13.78 6.83
CA VAL A 36 17.49 15.15 6.30
C VAL A 36 16.36 16.01 6.83
N ARG A 37 16.68 17.05 7.60
CA ARG A 37 15.68 17.97 8.14
C ARG A 37 15.16 18.90 7.04
N PRO A 38 13.82 19.06 6.86
CA PRO A 38 13.25 20.03 5.94
C PRO A 38 13.41 21.47 6.44
N ALA A 39 13.22 22.44 5.55
CA ALA A 39 13.25 23.86 5.91
C ALA A 39 11.98 24.33 6.62
N CYS A 40 10.83 23.79 6.24
CA CYS A 40 9.55 24.00 6.92
C CYS A 40 8.54 22.92 6.53
N VAL A 41 7.45 22.88 7.29
CA VAL A 41 6.26 22.03 7.02
C VAL A 41 5.08 22.94 6.75
N VAL A 42 4.40 22.76 5.62
CA VAL A 42 3.16 23.49 5.28
C VAL A 42 1.98 22.53 5.23
N ARG A 43 0.83 22.96 5.78
CA ARG A 43 -0.39 22.15 5.88
C ARG A 43 -1.52 22.82 5.11
N PRO A 44 -1.66 22.54 3.79
CA PRO A 44 -2.78 23.06 3.01
C PRO A 44 -4.10 22.47 3.49
N LYS A 45 -5.20 23.23 3.30
CA LYS A 45 -6.56 22.80 3.66
C LYS A 45 -7.43 22.48 2.46
N LYS A 46 -7.03 22.89 1.27
CA LYS A 46 -7.78 22.71 0.04
C LYS A 46 -6.87 22.58 -1.19
N GLY A 47 -7.39 22.04 -2.29
CA GLY A 47 -6.63 21.81 -3.52
C GLY A 47 -6.02 23.09 -4.12
N GLU A 48 -6.72 24.23 -4.06
CA GLU A 48 -6.21 25.52 -4.54
C GLU A 48 -4.94 25.99 -3.80
N ASP A 49 -4.79 25.65 -2.52
CA ASP A 49 -3.58 25.98 -1.77
C ASP A 49 -2.38 25.22 -2.31
N ILE A 50 -2.58 23.96 -2.72
CA ILE A 50 -1.54 23.11 -3.33
C ILE A 50 -1.01 23.73 -4.61
N GLN A 51 -1.90 24.18 -5.51
CA GLN A 51 -1.47 24.83 -6.76
C GLN A 51 -0.64 26.09 -6.49
N LYS A 52 -1.06 26.93 -5.53
CA LYS A 52 -0.31 28.13 -5.13
C LYS A 52 1.05 27.78 -4.54
N ILE A 53 1.14 26.76 -3.69
CA ILE A 53 2.40 26.25 -3.12
C ILE A 53 3.34 25.80 -4.23
N ILE A 54 2.86 25.00 -5.19
CA ILE A 54 3.65 24.53 -6.33
C ILE A 54 4.14 25.71 -7.18
N ASN A 55 3.32 26.72 -7.43
CA ASN A 55 3.72 27.89 -8.19
C ASN A 55 4.85 28.68 -7.49
N ILE A 56 4.75 28.90 -6.17
CA ILE A 56 5.83 29.52 -5.38
C ILE A 56 7.09 28.65 -5.42
N ALA A 57 6.95 27.33 -5.28
CA ALA A 57 8.07 26.42 -5.34
C ALA A 57 8.79 26.47 -6.70
N ASN A 58 8.06 26.62 -7.80
CA ASN A 58 8.61 26.84 -9.13
C ASN A 58 9.39 28.18 -9.26
N GLU A 59 8.82 29.27 -8.70
CA GLU A 59 9.49 30.58 -8.68
C GLU A 59 10.80 30.55 -7.89
N THR A 60 10.83 29.81 -6.80
CA THR A 60 11.95 29.80 -5.84
C THR A 60 12.87 28.58 -5.99
N GLN A 61 12.58 27.66 -6.93
CA GLN A 61 13.26 26.39 -7.12
C GLN A 61 13.35 25.57 -5.83
N THR A 62 12.27 25.56 -5.05
CA THR A 62 12.21 24.90 -3.73
C THR A 62 11.64 23.49 -3.88
N PRO A 63 12.34 22.43 -3.44
CA PRO A 63 11.83 21.08 -3.46
C PRO A 63 10.63 20.90 -2.52
N LEU A 64 9.61 20.19 -2.99
CA LEU A 64 8.41 19.84 -2.24
C LEU A 64 8.35 18.33 -1.97
N VAL A 65 8.06 17.96 -0.74
CA VAL A 65 7.88 16.56 -0.33
C VAL A 65 6.44 16.34 0.15
N PRO A 66 5.56 15.74 -0.66
CA PRO A 66 4.17 15.50 -0.24
C PRO A 66 4.07 14.33 0.75
N VAL A 67 3.34 14.54 1.84
CA VAL A 67 3.08 13.54 2.89
C VAL A 67 1.59 13.50 3.19
N SER A 68 0.94 12.35 3.06
CA SER A 68 -0.50 12.20 3.28
C SER A 68 -0.88 11.27 4.43
N SER A 69 0.03 10.43 4.87
CA SER A 69 -0.18 9.51 6.00
C SER A 69 0.40 10.09 7.29
N GLY A 70 -0.18 9.78 8.45
CA GLY A 70 0.47 10.03 9.73
C GLY A 70 1.68 9.12 9.95
N ALA A 71 2.59 9.53 10.84
CA ALA A 71 3.74 8.72 11.24
C ALA A 71 3.32 7.40 11.92
N PRO A 72 4.23 6.40 11.99
CA PRO A 72 5.57 6.35 11.41
C PRO A 72 5.54 6.08 9.89
N HIS A 73 6.59 6.52 9.17
CA HIS A 73 6.82 6.23 7.76
C HIS A 73 7.90 5.16 7.61
N PHE A 74 7.98 4.45 6.46
CA PHE A 74 8.75 3.21 6.36
C PHE A 74 9.66 3.10 5.13
N ARG A 75 9.53 3.97 4.13
CA ARG A 75 10.11 3.70 2.80
C ARG A 75 11.08 4.77 2.30
N GLY A 76 11.31 5.79 3.10
CA GLY A 76 12.22 6.89 2.76
C GLY A 76 11.69 7.88 1.73
N ASP A 77 10.50 7.66 1.17
CA ASP A 77 9.88 8.54 0.18
C ASP A 77 9.39 9.86 0.77
N THR A 78 9.16 9.92 2.07
CA THR A 78 8.78 11.12 2.82
C THR A 78 9.96 11.87 3.44
N VAL A 79 11.17 11.29 3.38
CA VAL A 79 12.39 11.95 3.86
C VAL A 79 12.89 12.93 2.80
N PRO A 80 13.13 14.21 3.10
CA PRO A 80 13.62 15.20 2.14
C PRO A 80 14.95 14.82 1.50
N CYS A 81 15.19 15.28 0.27
CA CYS A 81 16.49 15.06 -0.40
C CYS A 81 17.57 16.05 0.06
N ASN A 82 17.16 17.23 0.54
CA ASN A 82 18.05 18.27 1.07
C ASN A 82 17.34 19.17 2.10
N GLY A 83 18.11 19.91 2.90
CA GLY A 83 17.60 20.79 3.95
C GLY A 83 16.87 22.03 3.45
N GLY A 84 16.81 22.29 2.15
CA GLY A 84 16.00 23.36 1.54
C GLY A 84 14.59 22.93 1.19
N SER A 85 14.24 21.66 1.37
CA SER A 85 12.94 21.10 1.00
C SER A 85 11.83 21.57 1.94
N VAL A 86 10.63 21.71 1.37
CA VAL A 86 9.38 21.99 2.11
C VAL A 86 8.54 20.72 2.12
N VAL A 87 8.15 20.25 3.30
CA VAL A 87 7.17 19.18 3.44
C VAL A 87 5.77 19.75 3.27
N VAL A 88 5.01 19.18 2.34
CA VAL A 88 3.59 19.47 2.13
C VAL A 88 2.77 18.39 2.82
N ASP A 89 2.38 18.68 4.05
CA ASP A 89 1.62 17.75 4.89
C ASP A 89 0.13 17.86 4.59
N LEU A 90 -0.39 16.82 3.91
CA LEU A 90 -1.78 16.74 3.46
C LEU A 90 -2.73 16.17 4.53
N ASN A 91 -2.24 15.84 5.72
CA ASN A 91 -3.04 15.23 6.78
C ASN A 91 -4.24 16.09 7.23
N HIS A 92 -4.24 17.39 6.94
CA HIS A 92 -5.36 18.29 7.23
C HIS A 92 -6.45 18.28 6.15
N MET A 93 -6.19 17.71 4.99
CA MET A 93 -7.18 17.52 3.92
C MET A 93 -7.93 16.21 4.15
N LYS A 94 -8.94 16.25 5.04
CA LYS A 94 -9.63 15.06 5.57
C LYS A 94 -11.11 14.95 5.19
N LYS A 95 -11.54 15.67 4.18
CA LYS A 95 -12.94 15.62 3.78
C LYS A 95 -13.27 14.31 3.08
N VAL A 96 -14.26 13.59 3.60
CA VAL A 96 -15.00 12.57 2.85
C VAL A 96 -16.06 13.33 2.05
N ILE A 97 -15.85 13.46 0.75
CA ILE A 97 -16.68 14.29 -0.12
C ILE A 97 -18.05 13.64 -0.30
N PHE A 98 -18.07 12.33 -0.58
CA PHE A 98 -19.27 11.50 -0.53
C PHE A 98 -18.93 9.99 -0.45
N VAL A 99 -19.91 9.20 -0.06
CA VAL A 99 -19.99 7.76 -0.25
C VAL A 99 -21.25 7.46 -1.04
N ASP A 100 -21.13 6.76 -2.17
CA ASP A 100 -22.22 6.46 -3.09
C ASP A 100 -22.42 4.94 -3.21
N ARG A 101 -23.42 4.41 -2.51
CA ARG A 101 -23.72 2.98 -2.49
C ARG A 101 -24.15 2.43 -3.84
N PRO A 102 -25.06 3.07 -4.61
CA PRO A 102 -25.45 2.59 -5.95
C PRO A 102 -24.27 2.43 -6.92
N ARG A 103 -23.28 3.33 -6.85
CA ARG A 103 -22.09 3.30 -7.71
C ARG A 103 -20.90 2.60 -7.06
N ARG A 104 -21.05 2.19 -5.80
CA ARG A 104 -19.98 1.57 -5.00
C ARG A 104 -18.69 2.38 -5.02
N ALA A 105 -18.81 3.67 -4.76
CA ALA A 105 -17.70 4.61 -4.82
C ALA A 105 -17.65 5.49 -3.56
N ALA A 106 -16.43 5.82 -3.13
CA ALA A 106 -16.18 6.86 -2.15
C ALA A 106 -15.23 7.88 -2.74
N MET A 107 -15.51 9.18 -2.56
CA MET A 107 -14.64 10.27 -2.98
C MET A 107 -14.10 10.98 -1.76
N ILE A 108 -12.78 11.10 -1.65
CA ILE A 108 -12.09 11.56 -0.46
C ILE A 108 -10.91 12.47 -0.78
N GLU A 109 -10.48 13.24 0.20
CA GLU A 109 -9.23 14.00 0.19
C GLU A 109 -8.03 13.15 0.69
N PRO A 110 -6.77 13.54 0.38
CA PRO A 110 -5.59 12.72 0.61
C PRO A 110 -5.25 12.43 2.08
N GLY A 111 -5.68 13.26 3.02
CA GLY A 111 -5.46 13.06 4.46
C GLY A 111 -6.45 12.09 5.12
N VAL A 112 -7.47 11.62 4.40
CA VAL A 112 -8.43 10.64 4.94
C VAL A 112 -7.75 9.28 5.11
N THR A 113 -7.81 8.75 6.33
CA THR A 113 -7.16 7.49 6.72
C THR A 113 -8.11 6.29 6.65
N PHE A 114 -7.54 5.08 6.63
CA PHE A 114 -8.35 3.86 6.74
C PHE A 114 -9.19 3.83 8.02
N GLY A 115 -8.63 4.31 9.15
CA GLY A 115 -9.36 4.36 10.40
C GLY A 115 -10.58 5.26 10.37
N GLU A 116 -10.54 6.34 9.58
CA GLU A 116 -11.65 7.29 9.40
C GLU A 116 -12.68 6.82 8.36
N LEU A 117 -12.22 6.22 7.24
CA LEU A 117 -13.10 5.88 6.13
C LEU A 117 -13.86 4.56 6.31
N ILE A 118 -13.25 3.53 6.92
CA ILE A 118 -13.89 2.21 7.08
C ILE A 118 -15.26 2.29 7.76
N PRO A 119 -15.43 3.00 8.90
CA PRO A 119 -16.74 3.11 9.54
C PRO A 119 -17.79 3.78 8.65
N LEU A 120 -17.38 4.78 7.88
CA LEU A 120 -18.29 5.57 7.02
C LEU A 120 -18.81 4.73 5.84
N VAL A 121 -17.94 4.00 5.16
CA VAL A 121 -18.37 3.14 4.04
C VAL A 121 -19.21 1.96 4.54
N ARG A 122 -18.89 1.40 5.71
CA ARG A 122 -19.68 0.33 6.33
C ARG A 122 -21.10 0.77 6.67
N LYS A 123 -21.29 1.99 7.14
CA LYS A 123 -22.61 2.57 7.42
C LYS A 123 -23.49 2.59 6.16
N GLU A 124 -22.88 2.77 4.99
CA GLU A 124 -23.59 2.73 3.70
C GLU A 124 -23.70 1.31 3.11
N GLY A 125 -23.37 0.27 3.88
CA GLY A 125 -23.41 -1.12 3.41
C GLY A 125 -22.33 -1.45 2.37
N LEU A 126 -21.22 -0.73 2.44
CA LEU A 126 -20.04 -0.92 1.59
C LEU A 126 -18.82 -1.32 2.42
N ARG A 127 -17.80 -1.85 1.75
CA ARG A 127 -16.46 -2.06 2.32
C ARG A 127 -15.37 -1.63 1.35
N LEU A 128 -14.20 -1.28 1.89
CA LEU A 128 -13.03 -0.96 1.09
C LEU A 128 -12.31 -2.23 0.65
N ASN A 129 -11.67 -2.14 -0.51
CA ASN A 129 -10.63 -3.07 -0.92
C ASN A 129 -9.35 -2.70 -0.16
N MET A 130 -8.98 -3.47 0.85
CA MET A 130 -7.92 -3.13 1.78
C MET A 130 -6.63 -3.91 1.51
N PRO A 131 -5.46 -3.31 1.76
CA PRO A 131 -4.22 -4.06 1.92
C PRO A 131 -4.21 -4.83 3.26
N LEU A 132 -3.17 -5.64 3.46
CA LEU A 132 -3.03 -6.44 4.68
C LEU A 132 -2.87 -5.54 5.91
N ILE A 133 -3.88 -5.46 6.73
CA ILE A 133 -3.94 -4.84 8.05
C ILE A 133 -3.21 -3.48 8.08
N PRO A 134 -3.70 -2.46 7.34
CA PRO A 134 -3.03 -1.17 7.26
C PRO A 134 -3.00 -0.45 8.62
N ARG A 135 -2.04 0.45 8.80
CA ARG A 135 -2.01 1.34 9.97
C ARG A 135 -3.25 2.21 10.04
N LYS A 136 -3.72 2.51 11.25
CA LYS A 136 -4.87 3.40 11.46
C LYS A 136 -4.64 4.78 10.83
N SER A 137 -3.41 5.30 10.90
CA SER A 137 -2.99 6.61 10.37
C SER A 137 -2.60 6.59 8.88
N LYS A 138 -2.67 5.44 8.19
CA LYS A 138 -2.33 5.33 6.76
C LYS A 138 -3.40 6.01 5.92
N SER A 139 -3.00 6.93 5.05
CA SER A 139 -3.85 7.53 4.03
C SER A 139 -4.37 6.47 3.07
N VAL A 140 -5.67 6.46 2.81
CA VAL A 140 -6.27 5.54 1.84
C VAL A 140 -5.77 5.87 0.43
N ILE A 141 -5.75 7.15 0.03
CA ILE A 141 -5.20 7.56 -1.27
C ILE A 141 -3.71 7.22 -1.36
N GLY A 142 -2.93 7.47 -0.30
CA GLY A 142 -1.50 7.12 -0.27
C GLY A 142 -1.27 5.62 -0.53
N SER A 143 -2.04 4.75 0.13
CA SER A 143 -1.99 3.30 -0.09
C SER A 143 -2.29 2.90 -1.54
N MET A 144 -3.34 3.50 -2.14
CA MET A 144 -3.72 3.22 -3.53
C MET A 144 -2.68 3.75 -4.53
N LEU A 145 -2.10 4.92 -4.26
CA LEU A 145 -1.01 5.47 -5.07
C LEU A 145 0.27 4.64 -4.96
N GLU A 146 0.56 4.08 -3.80
CA GLU A 146 1.65 3.14 -3.59
C GLU A 146 1.39 1.75 -4.21
N ARG A 147 0.21 1.49 -4.74
CA ARG A 147 -0.21 0.21 -5.30
C ARG A 147 -0.02 -0.95 -4.31
N GLU A 148 -0.38 -0.75 -3.05
CA GLU A 148 -0.38 -1.83 -2.07
C GLU A 148 -1.34 -2.93 -2.51
N PRO A 149 -0.96 -4.22 -2.42
CA PRO A 149 -1.83 -5.32 -2.85
C PRO A 149 -3.07 -5.38 -1.97
N VAL A 150 -4.21 -5.64 -2.58
CA VAL A 150 -5.49 -5.77 -1.87
C VAL A 150 -5.85 -7.22 -1.64
N LEU A 151 -6.58 -7.50 -0.56
CA LEU A 151 -6.89 -8.85 -0.10
C LEU A 151 -7.95 -9.58 -0.94
N MET A 152 -8.68 -8.84 -1.80
CA MET A 152 -9.73 -9.38 -2.66
C MET A 152 -9.28 -9.44 -4.13
N PRO A 153 -8.56 -10.48 -4.55
CA PRO A 153 -7.95 -10.54 -5.89
C PRO A 153 -8.93 -10.84 -7.02
N GLY A 154 -10.13 -11.30 -6.71
CA GLY A 154 -11.09 -11.79 -7.70
C GLY A 154 -11.69 -10.73 -8.62
N TYR A 155 -11.66 -9.46 -8.21
CA TYR A 155 -12.29 -8.34 -8.93
C TYR A 155 -11.29 -7.38 -9.54
N GLN A 156 -9.99 -7.64 -9.42
CA GLN A 156 -8.93 -6.71 -9.75
C GLN A 156 -8.25 -7.09 -11.05
N TRP A 157 -8.05 -6.11 -11.93
CA TRP A 157 -7.20 -6.24 -13.11
C TRP A 157 -5.73 -6.08 -12.74
N ASP A 158 -5.44 -5.20 -11.77
CA ASP A 158 -4.13 -5.06 -11.14
C ASP A 158 -4.28 -4.49 -9.71
N ILE A 159 -3.17 -4.31 -9.02
CA ILE A 159 -3.13 -3.83 -7.64
C ILE A 159 -3.58 -2.36 -7.49
N SER A 160 -3.84 -1.66 -8.57
CA SER A 160 -4.26 -0.26 -8.57
C SER A 160 -5.76 -0.05 -8.79
N ASP A 161 -6.51 -1.12 -9.06
CA ASP A 161 -7.93 -1.05 -9.39
C ASP A 161 -8.84 -0.33 -8.39
N PRO A 162 -8.57 -0.31 -7.07
CA PRO A 162 -9.37 0.48 -6.15
C PRO A 162 -9.34 1.98 -6.41
N LEU A 163 -8.29 2.50 -7.05
CA LEU A 163 -8.19 3.90 -7.44
C LEU A 163 -8.91 4.13 -8.78
N ALA A 164 -10.08 4.76 -8.75
CA ALA A 164 -10.90 4.98 -9.93
C ALA A 164 -10.52 6.25 -10.70
N CYS A 165 -10.59 7.40 -10.04
CA CYS A 165 -10.25 8.71 -10.63
C CYS A 165 -9.54 9.59 -9.60
N THR A 166 -8.77 10.56 -10.08
CA THR A 166 -8.07 11.53 -9.21
C THR A 166 -8.16 12.94 -9.78
N GLY A 167 -8.22 13.91 -8.88
CA GLY A 167 -7.82 15.28 -9.15
C GLY A 167 -6.40 15.48 -8.63
N LEU A 168 -5.55 16.13 -9.39
CA LEU A 168 -4.16 16.37 -9.02
C LEU A 168 -3.64 17.68 -9.58
N CYS A 169 -2.61 18.22 -8.96
CA CYS A 169 -1.81 19.30 -9.46
C CYS A 169 -0.40 18.79 -9.78
N PHE A 170 0.02 18.88 -11.03
CA PHE A 170 1.37 18.50 -11.47
C PHE A 170 2.43 19.50 -10.98
N GLY A 171 3.70 19.10 -10.98
CA GLY A 171 4.82 19.95 -10.59
C GLY A 171 4.96 21.23 -11.43
N ASN A 172 4.38 21.30 -12.61
CA ASN A 172 4.29 22.52 -13.44
C ASN A 172 3.14 23.46 -13.05
N GLY A 173 2.41 23.19 -11.96
CA GLY A 173 1.28 23.98 -11.47
C GLY A 173 -0.03 23.77 -12.25
N LYS A 174 -0.09 22.83 -13.18
CA LYS A 174 -1.32 22.53 -13.94
C LYS A 174 -2.18 21.51 -13.22
N GLU A 175 -3.45 21.84 -13.07
CA GLU A 175 -4.45 20.89 -12.56
C GLU A 175 -4.89 19.90 -13.63
N PHE A 176 -5.15 18.67 -13.22
CA PHE A 176 -5.62 17.62 -14.08
C PHE A 176 -6.60 16.69 -13.34
N ARG A 177 -7.56 16.15 -14.07
CA ARG A 177 -8.48 15.14 -13.56
C ARG A 177 -8.40 13.90 -14.44
N THR A 178 -8.34 12.72 -13.83
CA THR A 178 -8.16 11.46 -14.56
C THR A 178 -9.49 10.76 -14.81
N GLY A 179 -9.50 9.86 -15.80
CA GLY A 179 -10.63 8.98 -16.08
C GLY A 179 -11.93 9.73 -16.37
N GLN A 180 -13.03 9.21 -15.88
CA GLN A 180 -14.36 9.80 -16.06
C GLN A 180 -14.50 11.20 -15.45
N ALA A 181 -13.66 11.59 -14.53
CA ALA A 181 -13.65 12.94 -13.96
C ALA A 181 -13.05 13.98 -14.92
N ALA A 182 -12.36 13.58 -15.98
CA ALA A 182 -11.74 14.46 -16.98
C ALA A 182 -12.72 15.06 -17.99
N GLY A 183 -14.01 14.97 -17.75
CA GLY A 183 -15.04 15.53 -18.60
C GLY A 183 -15.00 17.06 -18.68
N PRO A 184 -15.81 17.68 -19.59
CA PRO A 184 -15.86 19.12 -19.74
C PRO A 184 -16.41 19.82 -18.48
N GLY A 185 -16.01 21.07 -18.30
CA GLY A 185 -16.44 21.90 -17.17
C GLY A 185 -15.73 21.60 -15.84
N THR A 186 -16.15 22.28 -14.79
CA THR A 186 -15.65 22.06 -13.42
C THR A 186 -16.23 20.79 -12.80
N VAL A 187 -15.68 20.34 -11.69
CA VAL A 187 -16.22 19.21 -10.93
C VAL A 187 -17.63 19.52 -10.43
N GLU A 188 -17.87 20.72 -9.98
CA GLU A 188 -19.16 21.21 -9.48
C GLU A 188 -20.23 21.23 -10.58
N GLU A 189 -19.86 21.67 -11.78
CA GLU A 189 -20.77 21.64 -12.96
C GLU A 189 -21.14 20.20 -13.32
N GLN A 190 -20.17 19.28 -13.35
CA GLN A 190 -20.42 17.87 -13.60
C GLN A 190 -21.33 17.24 -12.53
N TRP A 191 -21.16 17.63 -11.28
CA TRP A 191 -22.01 17.13 -10.18
C TRP A 191 -23.45 17.64 -10.28
N LYS A 192 -23.67 18.88 -10.72
CA LYS A 192 -25.01 19.44 -10.95
C LYS A 192 -25.79 18.66 -11.99
N VAL A 193 -25.13 18.20 -13.04
CA VAL A 193 -25.76 17.37 -14.08
C VAL A 193 -26.18 16.00 -13.53
N GLY A 194 -25.51 15.49 -12.50
CA GLY A 194 -25.86 14.24 -11.82
C GLY A 194 -25.56 12.96 -12.61
N GLY A 195 -24.77 13.06 -13.70
CA GLY A 195 -24.35 11.93 -14.50
C GLY A 195 -23.22 11.10 -13.90
N VAL A 196 -22.49 10.37 -14.75
CA VAL A 196 -21.37 9.51 -14.35
C VAL A 196 -20.30 10.27 -13.57
N GLN A 197 -20.03 11.51 -13.94
CA GLN A 197 -19.01 12.36 -13.31
C GLN A 197 -19.33 12.76 -11.88
N LYS A 198 -20.57 12.61 -11.42
CA LYS A 198 -20.94 12.87 -10.03
C LYS A 198 -20.21 11.93 -9.05
N ALA A 199 -20.07 10.67 -9.44
CA ALA A 199 -19.31 9.66 -8.71
C ALA A 199 -18.45 8.86 -9.70
N PRO A 200 -17.36 9.44 -10.24
CA PRO A 200 -16.57 8.83 -11.29
C PRO A 200 -15.91 7.54 -10.77
N TYR A 201 -16.20 6.42 -11.43
CA TYR A 201 -15.85 5.09 -10.93
C TYR A 201 -14.91 4.31 -11.87
N GLY A 202 -14.45 4.91 -12.93
CA GLY A 202 -13.61 4.16 -13.85
C GLY A 202 -12.85 4.97 -14.89
N PRO A 203 -12.28 4.26 -15.87
CA PRO A 203 -11.44 4.86 -16.88
C PRO A 203 -12.23 5.79 -17.83
N GLY A 204 -11.51 6.68 -18.46
CA GLY A 204 -11.98 7.56 -19.52
C GLY A 204 -10.88 7.75 -20.54
N THR A 205 -11.08 8.66 -21.50
CA THR A 205 -10.09 8.93 -22.55
C THR A 205 -8.73 9.39 -21.97
N ALA A 206 -8.74 10.14 -20.86
CA ALA A 206 -7.55 10.67 -20.22
C ALA A 206 -7.30 10.01 -18.86
N SER A 207 -6.84 8.76 -18.86
CA SER A 207 -6.57 7.99 -17.63
C SER A 207 -5.08 7.99 -17.25
N LEU A 208 -4.55 9.17 -16.93
CA LEU A 208 -3.13 9.35 -16.57
C LEU A 208 -2.79 8.95 -15.11
N HIS A 209 -3.71 8.35 -14.36
CA HIS A 209 -3.47 7.96 -12.97
C HIS A 209 -2.28 6.98 -12.82
N ARG A 210 -1.97 6.18 -13.82
CA ARG A 210 -0.82 5.28 -13.79
C ARG A 210 0.54 5.99 -13.77
N LEU A 211 0.60 7.24 -14.21
CA LEU A 211 1.84 8.05 -14.13
C LEU A 211 2.15 8.50 -12.70
N ILE A 212 1.12 8.62 -11.86
CA ILE A 212 1.26 9.06 -10.45
C ILE A 212 1.33 7.88 -9.49
N GLN A 213 0.88 6.70 -9.90
CA GLN A 213 0.96 5.48 -9.09
C GLN A 213 2.40 4.95 -9.05
N GLY A 214 2.93 4.74 -7.85
CA GLY A 214 4.33 4.34 -7.63
C GLY A 214 5.33 5.48 -7.87
N ALA A 215 4.86 6.69 -8.17
CA ALA A 215 5.72 7.83 -8.46
C ALA A 215 6.28 8.54 -7.21
N GLN A 216 5.91 8.14 -5.99
CA GLN A 216 6.45 8.69 -4.74
C GLN A 216 6.37 10.23 -4.67
N GLY A 217 5.29 10.82 -5.21
CA GLY A 217 5.10 12.27 -5.22
C GLY A 217 6.00 13.05 -6.20
N THR A 218 6.74 12.38 -7.09
CA THR A 218 7.69 13.02 -8.01
C THR A 218 7.04 13.72 -9.20
N MET A 219 5.77 13.47 -9.48
CA MET A 219 5.06 14.06 -10.64
C MET A 219 4.13 15.20 -10.24
N GLY A 220 3.56 15.15 -9.05
CA GLY A 220 2.58 16.11 -8.56
C GLY A 220 1.93 15.66 -7.25
N ILE A 221 0.91 16.39 -6.82
CA ILE A 221 0.17 16.16 -5.58
C ILE A 221 -1.28 15.87 -5.91
N VAL A 222 -1.81 14.74 -5.43
CA VAL A 222 -3.23 14.38 -5.54
C VAL A 222 -4.03 15.20 -4.52
N THR A 223 -5.10 15.85 -4.98
CA THR A 223 -5.96 16.71 -4.17
C THR A 223 -7.24 16.01 -3.71
N TRP A 224 -7.70 15.03 -4.45
CA TRP A 224 -8.80 14.12 -4.12
C TRP A 224 -8.75 12.86 -4.99
N ALA A 225 -9.40 11.80 -4.54
CA ALA A 225 -9.61 10.61 -5.36
C ALA A 225 -10.98 10.01 -5.15
N SER A 226 -11.50 9.38 -6.22
CA SER A 226 -12.63 8.46 -6.18
C SER A 226 -12.10 7.03 -6.07
N LEU A 227 -12.61 6.29 -5.09
CA LEU A 227 -12.21 4.92 -4.76
C LEU A 227 -13.36 3.97 -5.05
N ARG A 228 -13.04 2.81 -5.58
CA ARG A 228 -14.00 1.71 -5.75
C ARG A 228 -14.19 1.00 -4.42
N CYS A 229 -15.45 0.79 -4.05
CA CYS A 229 -15.86 0.01 -2.89
C CYS A 229 -16.55 -1.28 -3.34
N GLU A 230 -16.64 -2.25 -2.43
CA GLU A 230 -17.43 -3.47 -2.61
C GLU A 230 -18.65 -3.46 -1.68
N LEU A 231 -19.69 -4.23 -2.04
CA LEU A 231 -20.82 -4.41 -1.16
C LEU A 231 -20.40 -5.21 0.09
N LEU A 232 -20.95 -4.86 1.24
CA LEU A 232 -20.87 -5.73 2.41
C LEU A 232 -21.66 -7.01 2.13
N PRO A 233 -21.08 -8.20 2.33
CA PRO A 233 -21.82 -9.45 2.25
C PRO A 233 -22.79 -9.59 3.43
N GLY A 234 -23.86 -10.33 3.23
CA GLY A 234 -24.80 -10.70 4.29
C GLY A 234 -24.27 -11.81 5.19
N VAL A 235 -23.49 -12.73 4.60
CA VAL A 235 -22.85 -13.86 5.29
C VAL A 235 -21.43 -13.99 4.84
N GLU A 236 -20.51 -14.27 5.76
CA GLU A 236 -19.10 -14.55 5.48
C GLU A 236 -18.67 -15.82 6.21
N GLU A 237 -18.03 -16.72 5.47
CA GLU A 237 -17.51 -17.99 6.00
C GLU A 237 -15.99 -18.07 5.75
N PRO A 238 -15.15 -17.73 6.74
CA PRO A 238 -13.71 -17.83 6.63
C PRO A 238 -13.18 -19.23 6.91
N PHE A 239 -12.05 -19.56 6.28
CA PHE A 239 -11.33 -20.82 6.44
C PHE A 239 -9.83 -20.59 6.52
N LEU A 240 -9.16 -21.52 7.20
CA LEU A 240 -7.71 -21.65 7.22
C LEU A 240 -7.32 -23.01 6.64
N VAL A 241 -6.21 -23.04 5.90
CA VAL A 241 -5.59 -24.28 5.43
C VAL A 241 -4.12 -24.23 5.79
N GLY A 242 -3.66 -25.15 6.62
CA GLY A 242 -2.27 -25.25 7.03
C GLY A 242 -1.50 -26.26 6.18
N SER A 243 -0.23 -26.00 5.88
CA SER A 243 0.67 -26.94 5.21
C SER A 243 2.14 -26.64 5.54
N SER A 244 2.97 -27.66 5.55
CA SER A 244 4.44 -27.52 5.53
C SER A 244 4.99 -27.31 4.11
N GLU A 245 4.19 -27.60 3.07
CA GLU A 245 4.56 -27.53 1.67
C GLU A 245 3.93 -26.31 1.02
N LEU A 246 4.77 -25.38 0.56
CA LEU A 246 4.32 -24.14 -0.09
C LEU A 246 3.54 -24.43 -1.36
N GLU A 247 4.01 -25.33 -2.20
CA GLU A 247 3.41 -25.66 -3.50
C GLU A 247 1.93 -25.99 -3.36
N LYS A 248 1.56 -26.81 -2.37
CA LYS A 248 0.16 -27.23 -2.15
C LYS A 248 -0.77 -26.05 -1.86
N VAL A 249 -0.35 -25.13 -0.97
CA VAL A 249 -1.19 -23.96 -0.64
C VAL A 249 -1.21 -22.93 -1.76
N LEU A 250 -0.13 -22.79 -2.52
CA LEU A 250 -0.08 -21.96 -3.73
C LEU A 250 -1.05 -22.48 -4.79
N GLU A 251 -0.99 -23.77 -5.08
CA GLU A 251 -1.83 -24.38 -6.09
C GLU A 251 -3.31 -24.29 -5.70
N LEU A 252 -3.63 -24.57 -4.43
CA LEU A 252 -4.98 -24.38 -3.93
C LEU A 252 -5.43 -22.91 -4.07
N SER A 253 -4.61 -21.95 -3.66
CA SER A 253 -4.95 -20.52 -3.78
C SER A 253 -5.19 -20.12 -5.23
N HIS A 254 -4.39 -20.63 -6.16
CA HIS A 254 -4.56 -20.41 -7.59
C HIS A 254 -5.92 -20.88 -8.11
N TRP A 255 -6.33 -22.11 -7.74
CA TRP A 255 -7.62 -22.63 -8.14
C TRP A 255 -8.80 -21.84 -7.55
N LEU A 256 -8.73 -21.52 -6.25
CA LEU A 256 -9.78 -20.77 -5.57
C LEU A 256 -10.02 -19.39 -6.20
N VAL A 257 -8.95 -18.67 -6.51
CA VAL A 257 -9.03 -17.33 -7.12
C VAL A 257 -9.43 -17.39 -8.59
N ARG A 258 -8.86 -18.31 -9.37
CA ARG A 258 -9.17 -18.50 -10.79
C ARG A 258 -10.62 -18.90 -11.02
N LEU A 259 -11.18 -19.73 -10.16
CA LEU A 259 -12.59 -20.11 -10.21
C LEU A 259 -13.51 -19.08 -9.57
N ARG A 260 -12.97 -17.98 -9.04
CA ARG A 260 -13.73 -16.88 -8.40
C ARG A 260 -14.61 -17.35 -7.24
N MET A 261 -14.14 -18.33 -6.48
CA MET A 261 -14.91 -18.93 -5.39
C MET A 261 -14.78 -18.15 -4.09
N VAL A 262 -13.74 -17.34 -3.94
CA VAL A 262 -13.35 -16.66 -2.71
C VAL A 262 -13.32 -15.15 -2.88
N THR A 263 -13.51 -14.42 -1.79
CA THR A 263 -13.38 -12.96 -1.72
C THR A 263 -11.99 -12.55 -1.27
N GLU A 264 -11.65 -12.70 -0.01
CA GLU A 264 -10.28 -12.58 0.47
C GLU A 264 -9.52 -13.88 0.21
N CYS A 265 -8.25 -13.76 -0.15
CA CYS A 265 -7.36 -14.90 -0.34
C CYS A 265 -5.92 -14.45 -0.17
N LEU A 266 -5.21 -15.02 0.79
CA LEU A 266 -3.80 -14.71 1.05
C LEU A 266 -3.10 -15.89 1.73
N ILE A 267 -1.77 -15.95 1.59
CA ILE A 267 -0.93 -16.92 2.28
C ILE A 267 0.05 -16.15 3.18
N LEU A 268 0.12 -16.55 4.43
CA LEU A 268 1.12 -16.10 5.40
C LEU A 268 1.90 -17.30 5.91
N ASN A 269 3.19 -17.12 6.21
CA ASN A 269 3.89 -18.13 6.97
C ASN A 269 3.66 -17.96 8.48
N SER A 270 4.07 -18.95 9.27
CA SER A 270 3.92 -18.95 10.74
C SER A 270 4.49 -17.69 11.39
N ALA A 271 5.62 -17.16 10.90
CA ALA A 271 6.24 -15.95 11.45
C ALA A 271 5.34 -14.70 11.24
N ASN A 272 4.75 -14.53 10.07
CA ASN A 272 3.82 -13.41 9.82
C ASN A 272 2.51 -13.55 10.59
N VAL A 273 1.95 -14.76 10.69
CA VAL A 273 0.75 -15.00 11.51
C VAL A 273 1.06 -14.69 12.98
N ALA A 274 2.21 -15.13 13.48
CA ALA A 274 2.65 -14.79 14.83
C ALA A 274 2.79 -13.28 15.03
N ALA A 275 3.45 -12.55 14.11
CA ALA A 275 3.58 -11.10 14.20
C ALA A 275 2.24 -10.36 14.22
N VAL A 276 1.26 -10.83 13.44
CA VAL A 276 -0.11 -10.26 13.42
C VAL A 276 -0.83 -10.44 14.76
N PHE A 277 -0.68 -11.61 15.40
CA PHE A 277 -1.41 -11.96 16.63
C PHE A 277 -0.61 -11.76 17.91
N THR A 278 0.66 -11.41 17.84
CA THR A 278 1.48 -11.04 18.99
C THR A 278 0.92 -9.78 19.65
N GLU A 279 0.62 -9.89 20.94
CA GLU A 279 0.21 -8.77 21.79
C GLU A 279 1.41 -8.28 22.63
N ARG A 280 2.26 -9.23 23.07
CA ARG A 280 3.51 -8.97 23.80
C ARG A 280 4.67 -9.63 23.07
N SER A 281 5.82 -9.01 23.05
CA SER A 281 7.01 -9.52 22.32
C SER A 281 7.34 -10.99 22.61
N GLY A 282 7.07 -11.48 23.82
CA GLY A 282 7.27 -12.88 24.22
C GLY A 282 6.33 -13.90 23.55
N ASP A 283 5.15 -13.46 23.12
CA ASP A 283 4.12 -14.36 22.57
C ASP A 283 4.49 -14.85 21.15
N PHE A 284 5.37 -14.13 20.45
CA PHE A 284 5.71 -14.41 19.06
C PHE A 284 6.18 -15.85 18.83
N ARG A 285 7.12 -16.34 19.63
CA ARG A 285 7.69 -17.68 19.47
C ARG A 285 6.67 -18.77 19.75
N GLU A 286 5.91 -18.63 20.84
CA GLU A 286 4.87 -19.59 21.21
C GLU A 286 3.82 -19.73 20.09
N ILE A 287 3.33 -18.61 19.56
CA ILE A 287 2.37 -18.62 18.46
C ILE A 287 3.01 -19.23 17.21
N LYS A 288 4.22 -18.78 16.82
CA LYS A 288 4.91 -19.27 15.62
C LYS A 288 5.11 -20.78 15.64
N ASP A 289 5.62 -21.30 16.76
CA ASP A 289 5.98 -22.72 16.89
C ASP A 289 4.76 -23.65 16.98
N SER A 290 3.58 -23.11 17.30
CA SER A 290 2.30 -23.84 17.28
C SER A 290 1.67 -23.97 15.90
N LEU A 291 2.18 -23.26 14.90
CA LEU A 291 1.56 -23.14 13.57
C LEU A 291 2.34 -23.96 12.50
N PRO A 292 1.64 -24.47 11.46
CA PRO A 292 2.31 -25.01 10.28
C PRO A 292 3.08 -23.90 9.55
N GLU A 293 4.06 -24.28 8.74
CA GLU A 293 4.94 -23.36 8.01
C GLU A 293 4.17 -22.33 7.19
N TYR A 294 3.12 -22.75 6.47
CA TYR A 294 2.28 -21.89 5.63
C TYR A 294 0.81 -22.04 5.99
N ILE A 295 0.11 -20.91 6.02
CA ILE A 295 -1.33 -20.81 6.29
C ILE A 295 -1.96 -20.03 5.14
N LEU A 296 -2.81 -20.71 4.36
CA LEU A 296 -3.72 -20.05 3.43
C LEU A 296 -4.98 -19.64 4.18
N PHE A 297 -5.31 -18.38 4.13
CA PHE A 297 -6.58 -17.84 4.59
C PHE A 297 -7.43 -17.46 3.38
N TYR A 298 -8.69 -17.84 3.41
CA TYR A 298 -9.67 -17.39 2.42
C TYR A 298 -11.06 -17.25 3.03
N THR A 299 -11.91 -16.45 2.38
CA THR A 299 -13.28 -16.19 2.80
C THR A 299 -14.27 -16.47 1.68
N LEU A 300 -15.37 -17.12 2.00
CA LEU A 300 -16.56 -17.23 1.16
C LEU A 300 -17.55 -16.15 1.57
N ALA A 301 -18.12 -15.43 0.61
CA ALA A 301 -19.10 -14.38 0.87
C ALA A 301 -20.42 -14.66 0.16
N GLY A 302 -21.50 -14.59 0.93
CA GLY A 302 -22.88 -14.63 0.45
C GLY A 302 -23.48 -13.23 0.42
N TYR A 303 -23.92 -12.80 -0.77
CA TYR A 303 -24.60 -11.52 -0.97
C TYR A 303 -26.11 -11.74 -1.04
N ASN A 304 -26.88 -10.70 -1.34
CA ASN A 304 -28.31 -10.80 -1.56
C ASN A 304 -28.65 -11.97 -2.50
N TYR A 305 -29.73 -12.69 -2.27
CA TYR A 305 -30.16 -13.87 -3.00
C TYR A 305 -29.39 -15.16 -2.71
N PHE A 306 -29.99 -15.99 -1.87
CA PHE A 306 -29.50 -17.32 -1.51
C PHE A 306 -28.06 -17.36 -1.00
N PRO A 307 -27.70 -16.50 -0.01
CA PRO A 307 -26.31 -16.40 0.44
C PRO A 307 -25.76 -17.71 1.04
N GLU A 308 -26.57 -18.39 1.86
CA GLU A 308 -26.21 -19.64 2.55
C GLU A 308 -26.05 -20.79 1.56
N GLU A 309 -26.98 -20.91 0.62
CA GLU A 309 -26.96 -21.97 -0.42
C GLU A 309 -25.73 -21.83 -1.32
N ARG A 310 -25.37 -20.59 -1.70
CA ARG A 310 -24.16 -20.33 -2.50
C ARG A 310 -22.91 -20.69 -1.74
N ILE A 311 -22.79 -20.31 -0.47
CA ILE A 311 -21.67 -20.68 0.39
C ILE A 311 -21.60 -22.21 0.53
N SER A 312 -22.72 -22.86 0.81
CA SER A 312 -22.79 -24.32 0.93
C SER A 312 -22.35 -25.04 -0.36
N SER A 313 -22.75 -24.54 -1.53
CA SER A 313 -22.29 -25.07 -2.82
C SER A 313 -20.78 -24.90 -3.01
N ASN A 314 -20.26 -23.69 -2.72
CA ASN A 314 -18.83 -23.41 -2.83
C ASN A 314 -18.02 -24.31 -1.87
N ILE A 315 -18.48 -24.53 -0.64
CA ILE A 315 -17.81 -25.42 0.33
C ILE A 315 -17.68 -26.85 -0.25
N LYS A 316 -18.76 -27.38 -0.85
CA LYS A 316 -18.74 -28.72 -1.46
C LYS A 316 -17.74 -28.81 -2.61
N ASP A 317 -17.67 -27.79 -3.45
CA ASP A 317 -16.74 -27.78 -4.59
C ASP A 317 -15.30 -27.57 -4.13
N ILE A 318 -15.06 -26.70 -3.15
CA ILE A 318 -13.74 -26.49 -2.54
C ILE A 318 -13.26 -27.79 -1.87
N SER A 319 -14.14 -28.51 -1.16
CA SER A 319 -13.78 -29.79 -0.53
C SER A 319 -13.24 -30.82 -1.56
N LYS A 320 -13.83 -30.87 -2.76
CA LYS A 320 -13.33 -31.73 -3.84
C LYS A 320 -11.96 -31.29 -4.36
N ILE A 321 -11.72 -29.97 -4.41
CA ILE A 321 -10.44 -29.41 -4.86
C ILE A 321 -9.36 -29.70 -3.80
N THR A 322 -9.63 -29.43 -2.53
CA THR A 322 -8.65 -29.60 -1.44
C THR A 322 -8.24 -31.07 -1.25
N GLN A 323 -9.18 -32.00 -1.45
CA GLN A 323 -8.88 -33.44 -1.42
C GLN A 323 -7.79 -33.86 -2.43
N ARG A 324 -7.72 -33.21 -3.60
CA ARG A 324 -6.68 -33.50 -4.62
C ARG A 324 -5.27 -33.16 -4.12
N PHE A 325 -5.15 -32.20 -3.22
CA PHE A 325 -3.89 -31.74 -2.65
C PHE A 325 -3.59 -32.36 -1.28
N GLY A 326 -4.51 -33.18 -0.74
CA GLY A 326 -4.41 -33.70 0.62
C GLY A 326 -4.47 -32.60 1.69
N LEU A 327 -5.21 -31.53 1.41
CA LEU A 327 -5.40 -30.38 2.29
C LEU A 327 -6.81 -30.38 2.89
N GLU A 328 -6.96 -29.84 4.10
CA GLU A 328 -8.23 -29.74 4.80
C GLU A 328 -8.48 -28.30 5.25
N PRO A 329 -9.57 -27.65 4.79
CA PRO A 329 -10.01 -26.36 5.31
C PRO A 329 -10.59 -26.52 6.71
N VAL A 330 -10.07 -25.72 7.64
CA VAL A 330 -10.47 -25.76 9.05
C VAL A 330 -10.91 -24.39 9.55
N LYS A 331 -11.64 -24.35 10.67
CA LYS A 331 -12.06 -23.11 11.33
C LYS A 331 -11.02 -22.57 12.31
N SER A 332 -10.05 -23.39 12.70
CA SER A 332 -8.97 -22.98 13.61
C SER A 332 -7.72 -23.82 13.39
N ILE A 333 -6.56 -23.17 13.53
CA ILE A 333 -5.25 -23.81 13.60
C ILE A 333 -4.62 -23.29 14.89
N ALA A 334 -4.34 -24.18 15.86
CA ALA A 334 -3.87 -23.81 17.20
C ALA A 334 -4.77 -22.69 17.82
N ALA A 335 -4.17 -21.61 18.29
CA ALA A 335 -4.87 -20.47 18.89
C ALA A 335 -5.46 -19.48 17.86
N VAL A 336 -5.26 -19.70 16.56
CA VAL A 336 -5.74 -18.81 15.50
C VAL A 336 -7.03 -19.35 14.89
N SER A 337 -8.15 -18.67 15.11
CA SER A 337 -9.40 -19.00 14.44
C SER A 337 -9.56 -18.19 13.15
N ALA A 338 -10.23 -18.80 12.14
CA ALA A 338 -10.55 -18.15 10.87
C ALA A 338 -11.39 -16.87 11.07
N ASN A 339 -12.33 -16.89 12.02
CA ASN A 339 -13.13 -15.72 12.37
C ASN A 339 -12.28 -14.58 12.99
N ARG A 340 -11.28 -14.91 13.83
CA ARG A 340 -10.35 -13.91 14.36
C ARG A 340 -9.50 -13.32 13.24
N MET A 341 -9.01 -14.16 12.32
CA MET A 341 -8.28 -13.71 11.13
C MET A 341 -9.13 -12.77 10.27
N LEU A 342 -10.37 -13.16 9.94
CA LEU A 342 -11.29 -12.32 9.16
C LEU A 342 -11.49 -10.94 9.78
N LYS A 343 -11.82 -10.89 11.07
CA LYS A 343 -11.98 -9.63 11.80
C LYS A 343 -10.72 -8.77 11.73
N THR A 344 -9.54 -9.39 11.84
CA THR A 344 -8.25 -8.70 11.83
C THR A 344 -7.94 -8.11 10.44
N VAL A 345 -8.12 -8.87 9.36
CA VAL A 345 -7.80 -8.39 8.00
C VAL A 345 -8.81 -7.39 7.45
N GLN A 346 -10.01 -7.31 8.04
CA GLN A 346 -11.03 -6.33 7.67
C GLN A 346 -10.97 -5.04 8.49
N GLN A 347 -9.95 -4.86 9.30
CA GLN A 347 -9.74 -3.70 10.17
C GLN A 347 -8.35 -3.13 10.00
N VAL A 348 -8.14 -1.93 10.53
CA VAL A 348 -6.81 -1.36 10.69
C VAL A 348 -6.06 -2.07 11.81
N SER A 349 -4.73 -2.05 11.75
CA SER A 349 -3.89 -2.53 12.84
C SER A 349 -4.17 -1.75 14.13
N SER A 350 -4.26 -2.45 15.25
CA SER A 350 -4.17 -1.81 16.56
C SER A 350 -2.74 -1.33 16.82
N GLU A 351 -2.61 -0.32 17.65
CA GLU A 351 -1.29 0.20 18.03
C GLU A 351 -0.63 -0.69 19.11
N PRO A 352 0.69 -0.90 19.03
CA PRO A 352 1.54 -0.51 17.92
C PRO A 352 1.23 -1.30 16.64
N TYR A 353 1.64 -0.74 15.47
CA TYR A 353 1.45 -1.40 14.17
C TYR A 353 1.99 -2.84 14.22
N TRP A 354 1.26 -3.81 13.68
CA TRP A 354 1.58 -5.24 13.83
C TRP A 354 3.00 -5.61 13.43
N LYS A 355 3.59 -4.96 12.43
CA LYS A 355 4.98 -5.19 12.01
C LYS A 355 6.02 -4.72 13.04
N LEU A 356 5.63 -3.88 14.00
CA LEU A 356 6.53 -3.35 15.04
C LEU A 356 6.45 -4.10 16.37
N ARG A 357 5.44 -4.95 16.57
CA ARG A 357 5.18 -5.58 17.87
C ARG A 357 6.25 -6.55 18.33
N TYR A 358 6.88 -7.28 17.40
CA TYR A 358 7.85 -8.32 17.75
C TYR A 358 9.20 -7.74 18.19
N LYS A 359 9.82 -6.90 17.34
CA LYS A 359 11.17 -6.38 17.59
C LYS A 359 11.30 -4.85 17.53
N GLY A 360 10.21 -4.12 17.31
CA GLY A 360 10.23 -2.66 17.23
C GLY A 360 10.37 -2.11 15.81
N ALA A 361 10.98 -2.84 14.87
CA ALA A 361 11.12 -2.44 13.48
C ALA A 361 10.95 -3.61 12.52
N CYS A 362 10.61 -3.30 11.27
CA CYS A 362 10.48 -4.26 10.19
C CYS A 362 10.92 -3.62 8.87
N GLN A 363 11.81 -4.31 8.15
CA GLN A 363 12.18 -3.99 6.78
C GLN A 363 11.42 -4.89 5.82
N ASP A 364 10.73 -4.29 4.86
CA ASP A 364 9.97 -5.01 3.86
C ASP A 364 10.76 -5.14 2.54
N ILE A 365 10.80 -6.34 1.97
CA ILE A 365 11.23 -6.59 0.59
C ILE A 365 10.03 -7.13 -0.16
N PHE A 366 9.52 -6.44 -1.17
CA PHE A 366 8.33 -6.86 -1.90
C PHE A 366 8.48 -6.70 -3.42
N PHE A 367 7.90 -7.65 -4.15
CA PHE A 367 7.97 -7.73 -5.60
C PHE A 367 6.76 -8.47 -6.17
N LEU A 368 6.60 -8.41 -7.48
CA LEU A 368 5.63 -9.21 -8.22
C LEU A 368 6.32 -10.42 -8.83
N SER A 369 5.60 -11.54 -8.85
CA SER A 369 6.09 -12.81 -9.38
C SER A 369 4.98 -13.60 -10.04
N ILE A 370 5.37 -14.74 -10.61
CA ILE A 370 4.46 -15.75 -11.13
C ILE A 370 4.57 -17.04 -10.27
N TYR A 371 3.52 -17.81 -10.28
CA TYR A 371 3.40 -19.07 -9.52
C TYR A 371 4.68 -19.93 -9.55
N GLN A 372 5.21 -20.20 -10.74
CA GLN A 372 6.34 -21.11 -10.97
C GLN A 372 7.68 -20.60 -10.41
N ARG A 373 7.78 -19.35 -9.99
CA ARG A 373 9.02 -18.75 -9.52
C ARG A 373 9.06 -18.53 -8.00
N LEU A 374 7.91 -18.53 -7.34
CA LEU A 374 7.80 -18.15 -5.93
C LEU A 374 8.66 -19.02 -5.03
N GLU A 375 8.62 -20.35 -5.20
CA GLU A 375 9.39 -21.27 -4.37
C GLU A 375 10.89 -20.98 -4.44
N SER A 376 11.45 -20.92 -5.66
CA SER A 376 12.88 -20.62 -5.84
C SER A 376 13.30 -19.25 -5.32
N GLN A 377 12.40 -18.27 -5.34
CA GLN A 377 12.64 -16.94 -4.79
C GLN A 377 12.62 -16.94 -3.27
N ILE A 378 11.72 -17.67 -2.64
CA ILE A 378 11.65 -17.86 -1.18
C ILE A 378 12.89 -18.61 -0.67
N GLU A 379 13.29 -19.68 -1.33
CA GLU A 379 14.53 -20.40 -1.02
C GLU A 379 15.77 -19.49 -1.17
N GLY A 380 15.80 -18.68 -2.24
CA GLY A 380 16.84 -17.67 -2.44
C GLY A 380 16.91 -16.67 -1.28
N MET A 381 15.77 -16.17 -0.82
CA MET A 381 15.71 -15.26 0.31
C MET A 381 16.18 -15.92 1.62
N ARG A 382 15.77 -17.17 1.89
CA ARG A 382 16.23 -17.92 3.06
C ARG A 382 17.75 -18.12 3.04
N HIS A 383 18.29 -18.51 1.90
CA HIS A 383 19.74 -18.63 1.74
C HIS A 383 20.49 -17.29 1.99
N MET A 384 19.93 -16.19 1.55
CA MET A 384 20.51 -14.86 1.84
C MET A 384 20.40 -14.49 3.31
N ALA A 385 19.31 -14.85 3.98
CA ALA A 385 19.15 -14.67 5.42
C ALA A 385 20.19 -15.47 6.22
N ASP A 386 20.40 -16.75 5.88
CA ASP A 386 21.40 -17.60 6.50
C ASP A 386 22.82 -17.02 6.31
N LYS A 387 23.16 -16.58 5.09
CA LYS A 387 24.45 -15.91 4.81
C LYS A 387 24.69 -14.67 5.65
N ALA A 388 23.63 -13.92 5.92
CA ALA A 388 23.67 -12.71 6.74
C ALA A 388 23.60 -13.02 8.24
N ALA A 389 23.57 -14.29 8.65
CA ALA A 389 23.34 -14.74 10.02
C ALA A 389 22.04 -14.14 10.63
N TYR A 390 21.00 -13.97 9.78
CA TYR A 390 19.64 -13.64 10.21
C TYR A 390 18.84 -14.94 10.33
N PRO A 391 18.09 -15.16 11.43
CA PRO A 391 17.31 -16.39 11.61
C PRO A 391 16.26 -16.55 10.52
N ALA A 392 16.47 -17.43 9.54
CA ALA A 392 15.53 -17.64 8.44
C ALA A 392 14.14 -18.06 8.93
N SER A 393 14.04 -18.69 10.11
CA SER A 393 12.77 -19.02 10.77
C SER A 393 11.97 -17.81 11.25
N ASP A 394 12.60 -16.67 11.45
CA ASP A 394 11.94 -15.41 11.88
C ASP A 394 11.56 -14.51 10.69
N LEU A 395 11.92 -14.94 9.45
CA LEU A 395 11.54 -14.25 8.24
C LEU A 395 10.05 -14.38 8.01
N GLY A 396 9.31 -13.27 8.02
CA GLY A 396 7.91 -13.24 7.63
C GLY A 396 7.76 -13.37 6.11
N ILE A 397 6.79 -14.17 5.66
CA ILE A 397 6.46 -14.35 4.24
C ILE A 397 4.98 -14.08 4.05
N TYR A 398 4.66 -13.13 3.16
CA TYR A 398 3.31 -12.83 2.73
C TYR A 398 3.20 -12.99 1.21
N ILE A 399 2.23 -13.77 0.77
CA ILE A 399 1.93 -13.99 -0.65
C ILE A 399 0.47 -13.63 -0.90
N GLN A 400 0.25 -12.70 -1.82
CA GLN A 400 -1.06 -12.22 -2.22
C GLN A 400 -1.28 -12.55 -3.70
N PRO A 401 -2.25 -13.42 -4.04
CA PRO A 401 -2.70 -13.53 -5.42
C PRO A 401 -3.20 -12.17 -5.92
N ILE A 402 -2.82 -11.78 -7.12
CA ILE A 402 -3.26 -10.54 -7.78
C ILE A 402 -3.74 -10.86 -9.20
N VAL A 403 -4.47 -9.92 -9.81
CA VAL A 403 -4.94 -10.03 -11.20
C VAL A 403 -5.65 -11.38 -11.45
N GLN A 404 -6.58 -11.72 -10.57
CA GLN A 404 -7.35 -12.97 -10.63
C GLN A 404 -6.47 -14.25 -10.63
N GLY A 405 -5.33 -14.21 -9.92
CA GLY A 405 -4.41 -15.34 -9.79
C GLY A 405 -3.43 -15.52 -10.96
N THR A 406 -3.33 -14.55 -11.89
CA THR A 406 -2.32 -14.58 -12.95
C THR A 406 -0.95 -14.12 -12.48
N GLY A 407 -0.89 -13.37 -11.39
CA GLY A 407 0.32 -12.91 -10.72
C GLY A 407 0.20 -13.00 -9.21
N TYR A 408 1.33 -12.80 -8.56
CA TYR A 408 1.44 -12.83 -7.10
C TYR A 408 2.31 -11.67 -6.63
N HIS A 409 1.83 -10.97 -5.61
CA HIS A 409 2.70 -10.14 -4.77
C HIS A 409 3.34 -11.06 -3.74
N CYS A 410 4.66 -10.99 -3.60
CA CYS A 410 5.41 -11.62 -2.54
C CYS A 410 6.12 -10.55 -1.71
N GLU A 411 6.04 -10.69 -0.40
CA GLU A 411 6.66 -9.76 0.54
C GLU A 411 7.37 -10.54 1.64
N PHE A 412 8.62 -10.17 1.90
CA PHE A 412 9.39 -10.62 3.04
C PHE A 412 9.41 -9.53 4.10
N ASN A 413 9.10 -9.89 5.34
CA ASN A 413 9.13 -9.01 6.49
C ASN A 413 10.31 -9.43 7.38
N ILE A 414 11.31 -8.56 7.49
CA ILE A 414 12.55 -8.78 8.24
C ILE A 414 12.45 -7.98 9.52
N PHE A 415 12.10 -8.65 10.61
CA PHE A 415 11.94 -8.01 11.93
C PHE A 415 13.29 -7.79 12.59
N TYR A 416 13.52 -6.60 13.17
CA TYR A 416 14.77 -6.28 13.86
C TYR A 416 14.55 -5.26 14.96
N ASP A 417 15.49 -5.22 15.91
CA ASP A 417 15.55 -4.22 16.96
C ASP A 417 16.26 -2.96 16.42
N PRO A 418 15.57 -1.82 16.28
CA PRO A 418 16.14 -0.59 15.74
C PRO A 418 17.23 0.01 16.64
N GLU A 419 17.22 -0.27 17.94
CA GLU A 419 18.23 0.20 18.89
C GLU A 419 19.52 -0.63 18.82
N ASN A 420 19.46 -1.85 18.26
CA ASN A 420 20.61 -2.70 18.05
C ASN A 420 21.29 -2.37 16.70
N SER A 421 22.34 -1.57 16.74
CA SER A 421 23.07 -1.12 15.52
C SER A 421 23.64 -2.28 14.70
N ILE A 422 24.04 -3.39 15.34
CA ILE A 422 24.57 -4.58 14.65
C ILE A 422 23.44 -5.26 13.87
N GLU A 423 22.29 -5.46 14.50
CA GLU A 423 21.13 -6.07 13.86
C GLU A 423 20.59 -5.17 12.74
N ARG A 424 20.52 -3.86 12.97
CA ARG A 424 20.09 -2.87 11.98
C ARG A 424 21.00 -2.88 10.74
N ASN A 425 22.32 -2.87 10.90
CA ASN A 425 23.26 -2.93 9.78
C ASN A 425 23.17 -4.27 9.04
N ARG A 426 23.08 -5.38 9.77
CA ARG A 426 22.85 -6.70 9.17
C ARG A 426 21.61 -6.74 8.28
N VAL A 427 20.49 -6.19 8.74
CA VAL A 427 19.23 -6.15 7.96
C VAL A 427 19.36 -5.24 6.76
N LYS A 428 20.07 -4.12 6.86
CA LYS A 428 20.36 -3.24 5.72
C LYS A 428 21.17 -3.98 4.63
N ASP A 429 22.25 -4.66 5.00
CA ASP A 429 23.10 -5.41 4.06
C ASP A 429 22.36 -6.62 3.46
N LEU A 430 21.58 -7.34 4.29
CA LEU A 430 20.71 -8.41 3.83
C LEU A 430 19.71 -7.91 2.79
N THR A 431 19.07 -6.75 3.03
CA THR A 431 18.09 -6.18 2.11
C THR A 431 18.69 -5.95 0.73
N SER A 432 19.83 -5.25 0.65
CA SER A 432 20.48 -4.94 -0.64
C SER A 432 20.96 -6.21 -1.38
N SER A 433 21.52 -7.17 -0.65
CA SER A 433 22.00 -8.43 -1.25
C SER A 433 20.85 -9.35 -1.68
N ALA A 434 19.77 -9.40 -0.90
CA ALA A 434 18.59 -10.18 -1.22
C ALA A 434 17.86 -9.64 -2.46
N ILE A 435 17.68 -8.33 -2.58
CA ILE A 435 17.07 -7.69 -3.76
C ILE A 435 17.84 -8.07 -5.03
N LYS A 436 19.17 -8.02 -5.00
CA LYS A 436 19.99 -8.43 -6.14
C LYS A 436 19.75 -9.91 -6.51
N ASN A 437 19.79 -10.80 -5.54
CA ASN A 437 19.53 -12.24 -5.76
C ASN A 437 18.12 -12.48 -6.31
N LEU A 438 17.11 -11.80 -5.76
CA LEU A 438 15.73 -11.93 -6.20
C LEU A 438 15.53 -11.42 -7.63
N MET A 439 16.18 -10.32 -8.03
CA MET A 439 16.18 -9.84 -9.40
C MET A 439 16.75 -10.88 -10.37
N ASP A 440 17.86 -11.52 -10.00
CA ASP A 440 18.48 -12.58 -10.80
C ASP A 440 17.58 -13.82 -10.92
N LYS A 441 16.68 -14.03 -9.95
CA LYS A 441 15.63 -15.07 -9.97
C LYS A 441 14.31 -14.61 -10.62
N GLY A 442 14.28 -13.45 -11.25
CA GLY A 442 13.14 -12.94 -12.01
C GLY A 442 12.06 -12.25 -11.17
N ALA A 443 12.35 -11.80 -9.97
CA ALA A 443 11.48 -10.94 -9.20
C ALA A 443 11.31 -9.58 -9.89
N PHE A 444 10.06 -9.09 -9.99
CA PHE A 444 9.75 -7.81 -10.61
C PHE A 444 9.40 -6.77 -9.55
N PHE A 445 10.34 -5.86 -9.28
CA PHE A 445 10.16 -4.77 -8.33
C PHE A 445 9.39 -3.61 -8.99
N SER A 446 8.07 -3.65 -8.90
CA SER A 446 7.17 -2.68 -9.58
C SER A 446 7.15 -1.30 -8.93
N ARG A 447 7.62 -1.16 -7.70
CA ARG A 447 7.61 0.07 -6.90
C ARG A 447 8.82 0.11 -5.94
N PRO A 448 10.02 0.28 -6.48
CA PRO A 448 11.24 0.33 -5.69
C PRO A 448 11.37 1.64 -4.91
N TYR A 449 11.95 1.58 -3.71
CA TYR A 449 12.16 2.73 -2.82
C TYR A 449 13.63 2.86 -2.43
N GLY A 450 14.00 4.03 -1.90
CA GLY A 450 15.32 4.29 -1.34
C GLY A 450 16.46 4.07 -2.33
N ASP A 451 17.61 3.64 -1.83
CA ASP A 451 18.83 3.42 -2.63
C ASP A 451 18.68 2.25 -3.61
N GLU A 452 17.84 1.27 -3.29
CA GLU A 452 17.56 0.11 -4.14
C GLU A 452 16.84 0.51 -5.43
N ALA A 453 16.09 1.62 -5.43
CA ALA A 453 15.39 2.09 -6.63
C ALA A 453 16.36 2.35 -7.79
N ARG A 454 17.53 2.92 -7.51
CA ARG A 454 18.55 3.15 -8.53
C ARG A 454 19.11 1.84 -9.10
N MET A 455 19.37 0.86 -8.23
CA MET A 455 19.86 -0.46 -8.64
C MET A 455 18.85 -1.17 -9.55
N ILE A 456 17.56 -1.08 -9.23
CA ILE A 456 16.47 -1.76 -9.95
C ILE A 456 16.19 -1.05 -11.29
N LEU A 457 16.07 0.27 -11.30
CA LEU A 457 15.67 1.04 -12.47
C LEU A 457 16.80 1.19 -13.49
N ASN A 458 18.07 1.30 -13.06
CA ASN A 458 19.22 1.49 -13.96
C ASN A 458 19.53 0.30 -14.89
N ARG A 459 18.72 -0.74 -14.88
CA ARG A 459 18.88 -1.90 -15.79
C ARG A 459 18.41 -1.62 -17.23
N ASP A 460 17.57 -0.60 -17.43
CA ASP A 460 17.04 -0.22 -18.74
C ASP A 460 17.16 1.29 -18.97
N SER A 461 18.16 1.69 -19.71
CA SER A 461 18.41 3.10 -20.04
C SER A 461 17.29 3.71 -20.90
N ALA A 462 16.60 2.93 -21.74
CA ALA A 462 15.53 3.44 -22.58
C ALA A 462 14.32 3.81 -21.72
N THR A 463 13.94 2.98 -20.77
CA THR A 463 12.86 3.26 -19.81
C THR A 463 13.22 4.47 -18.93
N ILE A 464 14.43 4.56 -18.40
CA ILE A 464 14.86 5.73 -17.62
C ILE A 464 14.79 7.01 -18.43
N ASN A 465 15.30 7.01 -19.65
CA ASN A 465 15.23 8.18 -20.53
C ASN A 465 13.77 8.60 -20.82
N ALA A 466 12.87 7.64 -21.01
CA ALA A 466 11.45 7.93 -21.17
C ALA A 466 10.84 8.54 -19.90
N LEU A 467 11.15 8.00 -18.72
CA LEU A 467 10.69 8.55 -17.44
C LEU A 467 11.21 9.98 -17.20
N HIS A 468 12.48 10.27 -17.51
CA HIS A 468 13.02 11.63 -17.42
C HIS A 468 12.32 12.60 -18.39
N LYS A 469 11.96 12.16 -19.60
CA LYS A 469 11.18 12.98 -20.54
C LYS A 469 9.77 13.28 -20.00
N LEU A 470 9.09 12.27 -19.42
CA LEU A 470 7.81 12.46 -18.77
C LEU A 470 7.92 13.40 -17.56
N LYS A 471 8.93 13.22 -16.73
CA LYS A 471 9.21 14.11 -15.60
C LYS A 471 9.33 15.58 -16.06
N LYS A 472 10.07 15.87 -17.13
CA LYS A 472 10.21 17.23 -17.69
C LYS A 472 8.89 17.83 -18.18
N ILE A 473 7.92 17.04 -18.61
CA ILE A 473 6.60 17.52 -19.01
C ILE A 473 5.79 17.96 -17.80
N PHE A 474 5.80 17.15 -16.73
CA PHE A 474 4.93 17.34 -15.58
C PHE A 474 5.59 18.14 -14.45
N ASP A 475 6.90 18.13 -14.36
CA ASP A 475 7.69 18.87 -13.37
C ASP A 475 9.02 19.36 -13.98
N PRO A 476 8.96 20.39 -14.85
CA PRO A 476 10.11 20.86 -15.61
C PRO A 476 11.28 21.38 -14.76
N ASN A 477 10.97 21.86 -13.56
CA ASN A 477 11.96 22.43 -12.63
C ASN A 477 12.46 21.40 -11.61
N ASN A 478 12.00 20.15 -11.68
CA ASN A 478 12.35 19.07 -10.75
C ASN A 478 12.16 19.46 -9.27
N ILE A 479 11.06 20.15 -8.96
CA ILE A 479 10.72 20.54 -7.58
C ILE A 479 9.97 19.46 -6.82
N MET A 480 9.33 18.52 -7.51
CA MET A 480 8.50 17.49 -6.88
C MET A 480 9.34 16.29 -6.44
N ASN A 481 9.53 16.19 -5.15
CA ASN A 481 10.21 15.10 -4.42
C ASN A 481 11.49 14.58 -5.13
N PRO A 482 12.46 15.46 -5.45
CA PRO A 482 13.65 15.06 -6.16
C PRO A 482 14.47 14.04 -5.36
N GLY A 483 15.24 13.20 -6.04
CA GLY A 483 16.02 12.12 -5.43
C GLY A 483 15.22 10.83 -5.18
N LYS A 484 13.94 10.78 -5.54
CA LYS A 484 13.13 9.57 -5.45
C LYS A 484 12.90 8.94 -6.83
N VAL A 485 12.58 7.64 -6.84
CA VAL A 485 12.47 6.83 -8.06
C VAL A 485 13.79 6.83 -8.82
N CYS A 486 13.91 7.58 -9.89
CA CYS A 486 15.15 7.77 -10.69
C CYS A 486 15.40 9.26 -11.01
N PHE A 487 14.79 10.19 -10.28
CA PHE A 487 14.77 11.63 -10.58
C PHE A 487 15.66 12.46 -9.66
#